data_aef4f3a3ee7d032d3a32bcdea5dcb66a
#
_entry.id   aef4f3a3ee7d032d3a32bcdea5dcb66a
#
_cell.length_a   1.000
_cell.length_b   1.000
_cell.length_c   1.000
_cell.angle_alpha   90.00
_cell.angle_beta   90.00
_cell.angle_gamma   90.00
#
_symmetry.space_group_name_H-M   'P 1'
#
loop_
_entity.id
_entity.type
_entity.pdbx_description
1 polymer ?
#
loop_
_entity_poly.entity_id
_entity_poly.type
_entity_poly.pdbx_seq_one_letter_code
_entity_poly.pdbx_strand_id
1 'polypeptide(L)'
;NKGMKYTFYFYGSINDRKTCTKYKVIGKNEGEAELVNDFNTDKMAVVSGIEPKDDGTIDIELSMGSTNTHWAGFFGINAMIITPEGYRLR
;
A
#
# COMPACT_ATOMS: atom_id res chain seq x y z
N ASN A 1 -7.71 -10.85 13.96
CA ASN A 1 -8.84 -11.75 14.09
C ASN A 1 -9.00 -12.60 12.84
N LYS A 2 -9.23 -13.89 13.05
CA LYS A 2 -9.57 -14.79 11.96
C LYS A 2 -10.93 -14.38 11.38
N GLY A 3 -11.01 -14.40 10.05
CA GLY A 3 -12.23 -14.02 9.36
C GLY A 3 -12.42 -12.52 9.19
N MET A 4 -11.63 -11.72 9.87
CA MET A 4 -11.64 -10.27 9.69
C MET A 4 -10.79 -9.91 8.49
N LYS A 5 -11.30 -9.05 7.63
CA LYS A 5 -10.54 -8.52 6.51
C LYS A 5 -10.16 -7.07 6.78
N TYR A 6 -9.08 -6.63 6.16
CA TYR A 6 -8.53 -5.31 6.39
C TYR A 6 -8.31 -4.56 5.09
N THR A 7 -8.42 -3.24 5.17
CA THR A 7 -8.10 -2.34 4.08
C THR A 7 -6.87 -1.55 4.46
N PHE A 8 -5.93 -1.44 3.53
CA PHE A 8 -4.67 -0.74 3.71
C PHE A 8 -4.65 0.49 2.81
N TYR A 9 -4.30 1.63 3.39
CA TYR A 9 -4.15 2.88 2.68
C TYR A 9 -2.69 3.29 2.77
N PHE A 10 -2.04 3.45 1.63
CA PHE A 10 -0.63 3.82 1.58
C PHE A 10 -0.48 5.22 1.00
N TYR A 11 0.27 6.06 1.70
CA TYR A 11 0.62 7.38 1.22
C TYR A 11 2.14 7.46 1.05
N GLY A 12 2.57 7.87 -0.11
CA GLY A 12 3.98 8.08 -0.39
C GLY A 12 4.16 9.30 -1.28
N SER A 13 5.10 10.15 -0.92
CA SER A 13 5.42 11.35 -1.67
C SER A 13 6.94 11.44 -1.81
N ILE A 14 7.38 11.67 -3.03
CA ILE A 14 8.80 11.85 -3.34
C ILE A 14 8.92 13.19 -4.06
N ASN A 15 9.87 14.00 -3.62
CA ASN A 15 10.09 15.32 -4.20
C ASN A 15 10.91 15.22 -5.47
N ASP A 16 10.43 14.43 -6.42
CA ASP A 16 11.07 14.18 -7.70
C ASP A 16 10.03 13.64 -8.68
N ARG A 17 10.43 13.38 -9.91
CA ARG A 17 9.57 12.92 -10.99
C ARG A 17 9.88 11.48 -11.37
N LYS A 18 8.97 10.86 -12.13
CA LYS A 18 9.10 9.50 -12.68
C LYS A 18 9.20 8.45 -11.60
N THR A 19 8.61 8.71 -10.44
CA THR A 19 8.61 7.80 -9.30
C THR A 19 7.26 7.08 -9.23
N CYS A 20 7.31 5.84 -8.82
CA CYS A 20 6.10 5.04 -8.61
C CYS A 20 6.43 3.90 -7.66
N THR A 21 5.56 3.64 -6.72
CA THR A 21 5.73 2.56 -5.74
C THR A 21 4.63 1.54 -5.90
N LYS A 22 4.99 0.28 -5.88
CA LYS A 22 4.04 -0.82 -5.78
C LYS A 22 3.98 -1.27 -4.33
N TYR A 23 2.79 -1.29 -3.77
CA TYR A 23 2.53 -1.78 -2.42
C TYR A 23 1.80 -3.11 -2.53
N LYS A 24 2.43 -4.18 -2.05
CA LYS A 24 1.85 -5.51 -2.08
C LYS A 24 1.56 -5.96 -0.66
N VAL A 25 0.36 -6.44 -0.43
CA VAL A 25 -0.10 -6.89 0.88
C VAL A 25 -0.40 -8.37 0.79
N ILE A 26 0.25 -9.17 1.64
CA ILE A 26 0.18 -10.62 1.59
C ILE A 26 -0.35 -11.15 2.92
N GLY A 27 -1.55 -11.69 2.89
CA GLY A 27 -2.14 -12.45 3.98
C GLY A 27 -2.46 -13.86 3.50
N LYS A 28 -3.61 -14.38 3.85
CA LYS A 28 -4.12 -15.60 3.23
C LYS A 28 -4.38 -15.37 1.75
N ASN A 29 -4.79 -14.16 1.39
CA ASN A 29 -4.92 -13.70 0.02
C ASN A 29 -3.95 -12.55 -0.18
N GLU A 30 -3.81 -12.11 -1.42
CA GLU A 30 -2.87 -11.05 -1.76
C GLU A 30 -3.58 -9.96 -2.54
N GLY A 31 -3.10 -8.73 -2.36
CA GLY A 31 -3.53 -7.60 -3.16
C GLY A 31 -2.37 -6.65 -3.37
N GLU A 32 -2.45 -5.86 -4.41
CA GLU A 32 -1.41 -4.86 -4.69
C GLU A 32 -2.01 -3.63 -5.33
N ALA A 33 -1.34 -2.51 -5.15
CA ALA A 33 -1.71 -1.25 -5.78
C ALA A 33 -0.45 -0.44 -6.01
N GLU A 34 -0.50 0.44 -7.01
CA GLU A 34 0.62 1.32 -7.34
C GLU A 34 0.21 2.76 -7.13
N LEU A 35 1.18 3.57 -6.74
CA LEU A 35 0.97 4.99 -6.50
C LEU A 35 2.12 5.76 -7.14
N VAL A 36 1.77 6.73 -7.97
CA VAL A 36 2.76 7.68 -8.49
C VAL A 36 3.09 8.64 -7.36
N ASN A 37 4.35 8.69 -6.98
CA ASN A 37 4.80 9.45 -5.81
C ASN A 37 5.22 10.89 -6.15
N ASP A 38 5.24 11.26 -7.43
CA ASP A 38 5.75 12.55 -7.90
C ASP A 38 5.07 13.71 -7.18
N PHE A 39 5.77 14.36 -6.25
CA PHE A 39 5.23 15.51 -5.50
C PHE A 39 3.81 15.28 -5.00
N ASN A 40 3.51 14.04 -4.61
CA ASN A 40 2.16 13.65 -4.21
C ASN A 40 1.75 14.34 -2.91
N THR A 41 0.57 14.94 -2.89
CA THR A 41 0.06 15.64 -1.71
C THR A 41 -1.26 15.06 -1.20
N ASP A 42 -1.98 14.29 -2.03
CA ASP A 42 -3.35 13.90 -1.67
C ASP A 42 -3.76 12.51 -2.13
N LYS A 43 -2.94 11.81 -2.89
CA LYS A 43 -3.31 10.51 -3.44
C LYS A 43 -2.79 9.38 -2.58
N MET A 44 -3.59 8.32 -2.48
CA MET A 44 -3.24 7.10 -1.74
C MET A 44 -3.46 5.88 -2.61
N ALA A 45 -2.65 4.86 -2.39
CA ALA A 45 -2.91 3.53 -2.93
C ALA A 45 -3.75 2.77 -1.91
N VAL A 46 -4.74 2.02 -2.38
CA VAL A 46 -5.66 1.30 -1.50
C VAL A 46 -5.65 -0.17 -1.87
N VAL A 47 -5.42 -1.02 -0.86
CA VAL A 47 -5.52 -2.48 -1.00
C VAL A 47 -6.54 -2.96 0.03
N SER A 48 -7.62 -3.57 -0.42
CA SER A 48 -8.70 -3.97 0.47
C SER A 48 -8.93 -5.49 0.43
N GLY A 49 -9.68 -5.98 1.41
CA GLY A 49 -10.09 -7.37 1.43
C GLY A 49 -8.99 -8.34 1.84
N ILE A 50 -7.99 -7.91 2.58
CA ILE A 50 -6.88 -8.77 2.98
C ILE A 50 -7.19 -9.45 4.31
N GLU A 51 -7.13 -10.77 4.32
CA GLU A 51 -7.34 -11.57 5.53
C GLU A 51 -5.97 -12.00 6.08
N PRO A 52 -5.73 -11.86 7.40
CA PRO A 52 -4.47 -12.29 7.99
C PRO A 52 -4.18 -13.76 7.76
N LYS A 53 -2.90 -14.11 7.72
CA LYS A 53 -2.48 -15.51 7.72
C LYS A 53 -2.93 -16.22 8.99
N ASP A 54 -2.84 -17.55 9.00
CA ASP A 54 -3.28 -18.35 10.15
C ASP A 54 -2.58 -17.97 11.44
N ASP A 55 -1.35 -17.47 11.35
CA ASP A 55 -0.59 -17.00 12.53
C ASP A 55 -0.92 -15.56 12.92
N GLY A 56 -1.86 -14.92 12.23
CA GLY A 56 -2.28 -13.56 12.52
C GLY A 56 -1.44 -12.47 11.90
N THR A 57 -0.51 -12.82 11.01
CA THR A 57 0.38 -11.82 10.38
C THR A 57 -0.06 -11.45 8.98
N ILE A 58 0.37 -10.27 8.55
CA ILE A 58 0.23 -9.79 7.17
C ILE A 58 1.57 -9.18 6.79
N ASP A 59 2.11 -9.58 5.65
CA ASP A 59 3.36 -9.03 5.14
C ASP A 59 3.08 -7.91 4.15
N ILE A 60 3.93 -6.91 4.16
CA ILE A 60 3.83 -5.78 3.25
C ILE A 60 5.16 -5.64 2.52
N GLU A 61 5.10 -5.61 1.19
CA GLU A 61 6.28 -5.47 0.35
C GLU A 61 6.16 -4.21 -0.49
N LEU A 62 7.25 -3.46 -0.54
CA LEU A 62 7.35 -2.29 -1.41
C LEU A 62 8.35 -2.60 -2.51
N SER A 63 8.03 -2.14 -3.73
CA SER A 63 8.92 -2.26 -4.87
C SER A 63 8.66 -1.13 -5.85
N MET A 64 9.49 -1.05 -6.88
CA MET A 64 9.27 -0.07 -7.94
C MET A 64 7.99 -0.40 -8.70
N GLY A 65 7.13 0.60 -8.86
CA GLY A 65 5.94 0.45 -9.67
C GLY A 65 6.26 0.34 -11.15
N SER A 66 5.28 -0.09 -11.95
CA SER A 66 5.48 -0.34 -13.37
C SER A 66 5.84 0.91 -14.15
N THR A 67 5.42 2.08 -13.70
CA THR A 67 5.70 3.35 -14.37
C THR A 67 6.92 4.07 -13.80
N ASN A 68 7.66 3.43 -12.87
CA ASN A 68 8.84 4.04 -12.27
C ASN A 68 9.98 4.02 -13.27
N THR A 69 10.35 5.19 -13.76
CA THR A 69 11.47 5.38 -14.68
C THR A 69 12.50 6.33 -14.09
N HIS A 70 12.45 6.54 -12.78
CA HIS A 70 13.40 7.41 -12.09
C HIS A 70 14.81 6.88 -12.25
N TRP A 71 15.79 7.75 -12.54
CA TRP A 71 17.17 7.33 -12.78
C TRP A 71 17.79 6.59 -11.59
N ALA A 72 17.36 6.90 -10.37
CA ALA A 72 17.83 6.22 -9.15
C ALA A 72 16.82 5.17 -8.65
N GLY A 73 15.66 5.00 -9.30
CA GLY A 73 14.65 4.03 -8.91
C GLY A 73 13.97 4.33 -7.60
N PHE A 74 13.83 5.59 -7.21
CA PHE A 74 13.22 5.95 -5.93
C PHE A 74 11.78 5.49 -5.83
N PHE A 75 11.44 4.93 -4.68
CA PHE A 75 10.07 4.59 -4.31
C PHE A 75 9.98 4.66 -2.78
N GLY A 76 8.76 4.70 -2.24
CA GLY A 76 8.69 4.83 -0.79
C GLY A 76 7.29 4.91 -0.22
N ILE A 77 7.26 5.04 1.11
CA ILE A 77 6.04 5.19 1.89
C ILE A 77 6.29 6.23 2.98
N ASN A 78 5.32 7.13 3.17
CA ASN A 78 5.36 8.14 4.23
C ASN A 78 4.41 7.77 5.37
N ALA A 79 3.27 7.15 5.04
CA ALA A 79 2.26 6.80 6.03
C ALA A 79 1.46 5.60 5.56
N MET A 80 0.92 4.85 6.52
CA MET A 80 0.04 3.73 6.25
C MET A 80 -1.09 3.74 7.26
N ILE A 81 -2.30 3.52 6.77
CA ILE A 81 -3.49 3.40 7.62
C ILE A 81 -4.09 2.03 7.36
N ILE A 82 -4.42 1.32 8.43
CA ILE A 82 -5.05 0.00 8.35
C ILE A 82 -6.40 0.08 9.05
N THR A 83 -7.46 -0.31 8.34
CA THR A 83 -8.80 -0.35 8.93
C THR A 83 -9.41 -1.72 8.76
N PRO A 84 -10.12 -2.25 9.77
CA PRO A 84 -10.90 -3.46 9.57
C PRO A 84 -12.09 -3.17 8.67
N GLU A 85 -12.43 -4.12 7.81
CA GLU A 85 -13.59 -3.95 6.95
C GLU A 85 -14.88 -3.93 7.81
N GLY A 86 -15.80 -3.11 7.38
CA GLY A 86 -17.01 -2.87 8.16
C GLY A 86 -16.84 -1.79 9.21
N TYR A 87 -15.62 -1.29 9.42
CA TYR A 87 -15.38 -0.20 10.34
C TYR A 87 -16.02 1.10 9.81
N ARG A 88 -16.65 1.84 10.69
CA ARG A 88 -17.25 3.12 10.34
C ARG A 88 -16.77 4.20 11.29
N LEU A 89 -16.34 5.31 10.73
CA LEU A 89 -16.03 6.50 11.51
C LEU A 89 -17.34 7.13 11.99
N ARG A 90 -17.33 7.56 13.23
CA ARG A 90 -18.50 8.19 13.85
C ARG A 90 -18.21 9.60 14.28
#